data_f375f6b21f05333be8d1c20dd6887c54
#
_entry.id   f375f6b21f05333be8d1c20dd6887c54
#
_cell.length_a   1.000
_cell.length_b   1.000
_cell.length_c   1.000
_cell.angle_alpha   90.00
_cell.angle_beta   90.00
_cell.angle_gamma   90.00
#
_symmetry.space_group_name_H-M   'P 1'
#
loop_
_entity.id
_entity.type
_entity.pdbx_description
1 polymer ?
#
loop_
_entity_poly.entity_id
_entity_poly.type
_entity_poly.pdbx_seq_one_letter_code
_entity_poly.pdbx_strand_id
1 'polypeptide(L)'
;MKLENVDIDCLVIGAGVAGLAVAREMSSYYSNVVIVEKNNIFGGEVSSRNSEVIHAGLYYKEGSLKHKLMIDGKERIYQFLKDRNIPYRRCGKYIISVNDSETKKLQAIYNNANACGVKDTFFDTEKFKNLYPFIRVKEAMFSPSTGIIDSHRYMQTLKEEFEMNGGHLLLNNLVTEVDFKGGCVETLVGDKNFKNQFIVRSPIVINCSGLNAPDIHNLIVSHDEALSSRYVKGDYYSYLGKESIEHLIYPIPEQDGLGIHITIDLGGQVKFGPSAYLVNQIDYGLDESGKEGFLKGIREYWPGLNSDLLQPSYSGIRPKIIGFDDFQIIKKEINGALFVSVLGYESPGLSASLGLSAYVFRLLND
;
A
#
# COMPACT_ATOMS: atom_id res chain seq x y z
N MET A 1 -31.51 2.42 -25.16
CA MET A 1 -30.39 2.39 -26.12
C MET A 1 -29.63 1.10 -25.92
N LYS A 2 -29.23 0.38 -26.97
CA LYS A 2 -28.37 -0.80 -26.80
C LYS A 2 -26.97 -0.29 -26.48
N LEU A 3 -26.40 -0.72 -25.34
CA LEU A 3 -25.02 -0.35 -24.98
C LEU A 3 -24.05 -0.97 -25.98
N GLU A 4 -22.96 -0.27 -26.25
CA GLU A 4 -21.85 -0.78 -27.06
C GLU A 4 -21.06 -1.83 -26.25
N ASN A 5 -20.68 -2.92 -26.92
CA ASN A 5 -19.82 -3.96 -26.35
C ASN A 5 -18.39 -3.78 -26.86
N VAL A 6 -17.43 -3.85 -25.94
CA VAL A 6 -16.00 -3.81 -26.23
C VAL A 6 -15.36 -5.11 -25.72
N ASP A 7 -14.81 -5.91 -26.63
CA ASP A 7 -14.13 -7.16 -26.28
C ASP A 7 -12.63 -6.90 -26.04
N ILE A 8 -12.10 -7.40 -24.92
CA ILE A 8 -10.69 -7.27 -24.54
C ILE A 8 -10.19 -8.58 -23.88
N ASP A 9 -8.88 -8.74 -23.74
CA ASP A 9 -8.28 -9.93 -23.12
C ASP A 9 -8.31 -9.87 -21.59
N CYS A 10 -8.00 -8.72 -21.00
CA CYS A 10 -7.94 -8.55 -19.55
C CYS A 10 -8.37 -7.14 -19.14
N LEU A 11 -9.29 -7.05 -18.18
CA LEU A 11 -9.70 -5.82 -17.52
C LEU A 11 -9.09 -5.73 -16.12
N VAL A 12 -8.41 -4.63 -15.82
CA VAL A 12 -7.96 -4.30 -14.46
C VAL A 12 -8.77 -3.11 -13.94
N ILE A 13 -9.37 -3.25 -12.77
CA ILE A 13 -10.18 -2.19 -12.14
C ILE A 13 -9.35 -1.49 -11.09
N GLY A 14 -9.08 -0.18 -11.30
CA GLY A 14 -8.28 0.68 -10.44
C GLY A 14 -6.83 0.85 -10.90
N ALA A 15 -6.38 2.11 -11.01
CA ALA A 15 -5.03 2.51 -11.42
C ALA A 15 -4.15 2.95 -10.23
N GLY A 16 -4.30 2.33 -9.06
CA GLY A 16 -3.34 2.41 -7.96
C GLY A 16 -2.10 1.56 -8.26
N VAL A 17 -1.12 1.57 -7.34
CA VAL A 17 0.13 0.81 -7.51
C VAL A 17 -0.11 -0.68 -7.75
N ALA A 18 -1.13 -1.28 -7.10
CA ALA A 18 -1.51 -2.67 -7.31
C ALA A 18 -1.98 -2.92 -8.74
N GLY A 19 -2.95 -2.12 -9.22
CA GLY A 19 -3.50 -2.26 -10.57
C GLY A 19 -2.47 -1.98 -11.67
N LEU A 20 -1.63 -0.95 -11.50
CA LEU A 20 -0.55 -0.63 -12.44
C LEU A 20 0.49 -1.77 -12.51
N ALA A 21 0.89 -2.33 -11.37
CA ALA A 21 1.85 -3.45 -11.35
C ALA A 21 1.25 -4.71 -12.00
N VAL A 22 -0.02 -5.03 -11.69
CA VAL A 22 -0.73 -6.17 -12.26
C VAL A 22 -0.95 -5.98 -13.77
N ALA A 23 -1.45 -4.82 -14.20
CA ALA A 23 -1.72 -4.55 -15.61
C ALA A 23 -0.45 -4.59 -16.47
N ARG A 24 0.66 -4.03 -15.94
CA ARG A 24 1.98 -4.14 -16.57
C ARG A 24 2.40 -5.60 -16.76
N GLU A 25 2.22 -6.44 -15.75
CA GLU A 25 2.52 -7.88 -15.85
C GLU A 25 1.63 -8.55 -16.90
N MET A 26 0.31 -8.30 -16.85
CA MET A 26 -0.65 -8.87 -17.81
C MET A 26 -0.35 -8.44 -19.24
N SER A 27 0.01 -7.18 -19.48
CA SER A 27 0.32 -6.66 -20.84
C SER A 27 1.56 -7.29 -21.48
N SER A 28 2.36 -8.03 -20.72
CA SER A 28 3.46 -8.82 -21.27
C SER A 28 3.00 -10.16 -21.90
N TYR A 29 1.76 -10.57 -21.62
CA TYR A 29 1.22 -11.88 -22.05
C TYR A 29 -0.09 -11.75 -22.83
N TYR A 30 -0.84 -10.68 -22.66
CA TYR A 30 -2.13 -10.41 -23.30
C TYR A 30 -2.05 -9.15 -24.14
N SER A 31 -2.62 -9.18 -25.34
CA SER A 31 -2.47 -8.08 -26.34
C SER A 31 -3.37 -6.88 -26.05
N ASN A 32 -4.54 -7.11 -25.41
CA ASN A 32 -5.54 -6.07 -25.18
C ASN A 32 -5.89 -6.00 -23.70
N VAL A 33 -5.04 -5.32 -22.92
CA VAL A 33 -5.23 -5.10 -21.49
C VAL A 33 -5.68 -3.67 -21.25
N VAL A 34 -6.77 -3.51 -20.51
CA VAL A 34 -7.34 -2.20 -20.19
C VAL A 34 -7.38 -1.99 -18.70
N ILE A 35 -6.97 -0.81 -18.23
CA ILE A 35 -7.21 -0.33 -16.86
C ILE A 35 -8.36 0.66 -16.88
N VAL A 36 -9.32 0.50 -15.96
CA VAL A 36 -10.39 1.47 -15.71
C VAL A 36 -10.14 2.12 -14.35
N GLU A 37 -10.09 3.47 -14.31
CA GLU A 37 -9.87 4.26 -13.09
C GLU A 37 -10.97 5.33 -12.95
N LYS A 38 -11.62 5.37 -11.78
CA LYS A 38 -12.70 6.31 -11.49
C LYS A 38 -12.28 7.77 -11.38
N ASN A 39 -11.02 8.02 -11.06
CA ASN A 39 -10.46 9.36 -10.90
C ASN A 39 -9.87 9.88 -12.22
N ASN A 40 -9.61 11.18 -12.27
CA ASN A 40 -8.97 11.83 -13.41
C ASN A 40 -7.44 11.67 -13.46
N ILE A 41 -6.89 10.92 -12.48
CA ILE A 41 -5.45 10.65 -12.34
C ILE A 41 -5.26 9.26 -11.79
N PHE A 42 -4.19 8.57 -12.18
CA PHE A 42 -3.78 7.30 -11.57
C PHE A 42 -3.13 7.55 -10.21
N GLY A 43 -3.17 6.56 -9.33
CA GLY A 43 -2.50 6.58 -8.04
C GLY A 43 -3.04 7.61 -7.03
N GLY A 44 -4.14 8.31 -7.30
CA GLY A 44 -4.60 9.48 -6.56
C GLY A 44 -5.09 9.24 -5.13
N GLU A 45 -5.31 7.99 -4.72
CA GLU A 45 -5.81 7.65 -3.39
C GLU A 45 -4.71 7.02 -2.50
N VAL A 46 -4.88 5.79 -2.04
CA VAL A 46 -3.97 5.09 -1.11
C VAL A 46 -2.51 5.11 -1.59
N SER A 47 -2.29 4.99 -2.89
CA SER A 47 -0.96 4.84 -3.49
C SER A 47 -0.10 6.10 -3.44
N SER A 48 -0.68 7.30 -3.34
CA SER A 48 0.02 8.58 -3.16
C SER A 48 -0.09 9.14 -1.74
N ARG A 49 -0.79 8.44 -0.82
CA ARG A 49 -1.08 8.89 0.53
C ARG A 49 -0.53 7.91 1.56
N ASN A 50 0.78 7.67 1.48
CA ASN A 50 1.50 6.71 2.32
C ASN A 50 2.88 7.29 2.70
N SER A 51 3.68 6.50 3.42
CA SER A 51 5.00 6.94 3.91
C SER A 51 6.13 6.72 2.89
N GLU A 52 5.85 6.24 1.68
CA GLU A 52 6.82 5.91 0.63
C GLU A 52 7.95 4.95 1.06
N VAL A 53 7.65 4.06 2.00
CA VAL A 53 8.62 3.15 2.60
C VAL A 53 8.65 1.81 1.86
N ILE A 54 9.85 1.38 1.48
CA ILE A 54 10.13 0.00 1.10
C ILE A 54 10.42 -0.78 2.38
N HIS A 55 9.44 -1.57 2.83
CA HIS A 55 9.53 -2.34 4.06
C HIS A 55 10.47 -3.53 3.93
N ALA A 56 11.09 -3.94 5.04
CA ALA A 56 11.92 -5.15 5.10
C ALA A 56 11.14 -6.45 5.34
N GLY A 57 9.94 -6.37 5.94
CA GLY A 57 9.13 -7.55 6.24
C GLY A 57 9.14 -7.99 7.73
N LEU A 58 9.40 -7.08 8.67
CA LEU A 58 9.68 -7.39 10.08
C LEU A 58 8.46 -7.83 10.91
N TYR A 59 7.25 -7.35 10.56
CA TYR A 59 6.07 -7.41 11.43
C TYR A 59 5.03 -8.45 11.00
N TYR A 60 5.17 -9.06 9.83
CA TYR A 60 4.14 -9.90 9.26
C TYR A 60 4.21 -11.33 9.83
N LYS A 61 3.05 -11.98 9.93
CA LYS A 61 2.98 -13.37 10.37
C LYS A 61 3.66 -14.25 9.31
N GLU A 62 4.55 -15.13 9.74
CA GLU A 62 5.19 -16.10 8.85
C GLU A 62 4.15 -16.90 8.05
N GLY A 63 4.37 -17.05 6.75
CA GLY A 63 3.48 -17.75 5.84
C GLY A 63 2.25 -16.98 5.37
N SER A 64 1.93 -15.80 5.94
CA SER A 64 0.85 -14.94 5.47
C SER A 64 1.10 -14.41 4.05
N LEU A 65 0.05 -13.94 3.36
CA LEU A 65 0.20 -13.31 2.04
C LEU A 65 1.03 -12.04 2.13
N LYS A 66 0.81 -11.20 3.16
CA LYS A 66 1.65 -10.02 3.41
C LYS A 66 3.13 -10.39 3.48
N HIS A 67 3.48 -11.45 4.22
CA HIS A 67 4.85 -11.94 4.31
C HIS A 67 5.39 -12.40 2.95
N LYS A 68 4.69 -13.34 2.29
CA LYS A 68 5.13 -13.93 1.02
C LYS A 68 5.31 -12.88 -0.08
N LEU A 69 4.31 -12.03 -0.27
CA LEU A 69 4.34 -11.00 -1.32
C LEU A 69 5.34 -9.89 -1.01
N MET A 70 5.58 -9.60 0.29
CA MET A 70 6.56 -8.61 0.72
C MET A 70 8.00 -9.07 0.46
N ILE A 71 8.34 -10.30 0.82
CA ILE A 71 9.71 -10.82 0.63
C ILE A 71 10.05 -10.90 -0.86
N ASP A 72 9.17 -11.45 -1.70
CA ASP A 72 9.35 -11.48 -3.16
C ASP A 72 9.34 -10.05 -3.75
N GLY A 73 8.39 -9.22 -3.33
CA GLY A 73 8.23 -7.86 -3.83
C GLY A 73 9.39 -6.93 -3.51
N LYS A 74 9.99 -7.04 -2.32
CA LYS A 74 11.13 -6.21 -1.90
C LYS A 74 12.33 -6.35 -2.84
N GLU A 75 12.71 -7.56 -3.18
CA GLU A 75 13.84 -7.80 -4.08
C GLU A 75 13.51 -7.29 -5.50
N ARG A 76 12.31 -7.58 -5.98
CA ARG A 76 11.85 -7.13 -7.30
C ARG A 76 11.78 -5.61 -7.40
N ILE A 77 11.27 -4.91 -6.37
CA ILE A 77 11.14 -3.46 -6.42
C ILE A 77 12.51 -2.77 -6.43
N TYR A 78 13.47 -3.20 -5.60
CA TYR A 78 14.81 -2.63 -5.62
C TYR A 78 15.53 -2.85 -6.96
N GLN A 79 15.38 -4.03 -7.57
CA GLN A 79 15.93 -4.30 -8.90
C GLN A 79 15.25 -3.42 -9.95
N PHE A 80 13.91 -3.33 -9.93
CA PHE A 80 13.13 -2.49 -10.84
C PHE A 80 13.55 -1.02 -10.78
N LEU A 81 13.70 -0.48 -9.58
CA LEU A 81 14.11 0.91 -9.35
C LEU A 81 15.51 1.19 -9.91
N LYS A 82 16.44 0.27 -9.64
CA LYS A 82 17.82 0.35 -10.13
C LYS A 82 17.90 0.34 -11.66
N ASP A 83 17.23 -0.62 -12.30
CA ASP A 83 17.27 -0.81 -13.76
C ASP A 83 16.66 0.36 -14.53
N ARG A 84 15.76 1.14 -13.87
CA ARG A 84 15.03 2.26 -14.49
C ARG A 84 15.45 3.63 -13.99
N ASN A 85 16.50 3.68 -13.15
CA ASN A 85 17.01 4.91 -12.54
C ASN A 85 15.90 5.70 -11.80
N ILE A 86 14.97 4.98 -11.14
CA ILE A 86 13.94 5.61 -10.31
C ILE A 86 14.57 5.97 -8.96
N PRO A 87 14.38 7.20 -8.45
CA PRO A 87 14.97 7.62 -7.19
C PRO A 87 14.52 6.77 -6.01
N TYR A 88 15.47 6.27 -5.23
CA TYR A 88 15.25 5.59 -3.97
C TYR A 88 16.47 5.72 -3.07
N ARG A 89 16.30 5.46 -1.78
CA ARG A 89 17.40 5.42 -0.81
C ARG A 89 17.22 4.27 0.17
N ARG A 90 18.19 3.38 0.30
CA ARG A 90 18.26 2.38 1.37
C ARG A 90 18.78 3.06 2.64
N CYS A 91 17.95 3.89 3.26
CA CYS A 91 18.31 4.65 4.44
C CYS A 91 18.34 3.81 5.72
N GLY A 92 17.76 2.62 5.69
CA GLY A 92 17.60 1.80 6.89
C GLY A 92 16.50 2.33 7.83
N LYS A 93 16.18 1.50 8.81
CA LYS A 93 15.18 1.81 9.83
C LYS A 93 15.63 1.34 11.19
N TYR A 94 15.56 2.21 12.17
CA TYR A 94 15.63 1.84 13.58
C TYR A 94 14.24 1.56 14.14
N ILE A 95 14.10 0.47 14.90
CA ILE A 95 12.96 0.21 15.76
C ILE A 95 13.46 0.38 17.18
N ILE A 96 12.80 1.24 17.96
CA ILE A 96 13.28 1.66 19.27
C ILE A 96 12.29 1.27 20.38
N SER A 97 12.83 0.90 21.54
CA SER A 97 12.10 0.78 22.80
C SER A 97 12.53 1.88 23.76
N VAL A 98 11.63 2.36 24.60
CA VAL A 98 11.92 3.40 25.60
C VAL A 98 11.83 2.87 27.04
N ASN A 99 11.33 1.64 27.22
CA ASN A 99 11.17 0.97 28.53
C ASN A 99 11.33 -0.55 28.42
N ASP A 100 11.34 -1.26 29.58
CA ASP A 100 11.55 -2.71 29.65
C ASP A 100 10.43 -3.54 28.97
N SER A 101 9.19 -3.07 29.06
CA SER A 101 8.06 -3.74 28.41
C SER A 101 8.21 -3.72 26.90
N GLU A 102 8.59 -2.57 26.35
CA GLU A 102 8.83 -2.40 24.92
C GLU A 102 10.05 -3.17 24.43
N THR A 103 11.13 -3.27 25.26
CA THR A 103 12.30 -4.08 24.92
C THR A 103 11.95 -5.55 24.69
N LYS A 104 11.03 -6.11 25.49
CA LYS A 104 10.53 -7.48 25.26
C LYS A 104 9.79 -7.61 23.93
N LYS A 105 8.98 -6.61 23.57
CA LYS A 105 8.29 -6.57 22.27
C LYS A 105 9.30 -6.41 21.11
N LEU A 106 10.34 -5.58 21.29
CA LEU A 106 11.41 -5.41 20.30
C LEU A 106 12.13 -6.73 20.04
N GLN A 107 12.44 -7.50 21.08
CA GLN A 107 13.03 -8.83 20.94
C GLN A 107 12.10 -9.81 20.20
N ALA A 108 10.79 -9.74 20.43
CA ALA A 108 9.82 -10.55 19.70
C ALA A 108 9.77 -10.17 18.21
N ILE A 109 9.86 -8.88 17.88
CA ILE A 109 9.95 -8.40 16.48
C ILE A 109 11.24 -8.91 15.82
N TYR A 110 12.37 -8.88 16.52
CA TYR A 110 13.64 -9.42 16.02
C TYR A 110 13.53 -10.92 15.71
N ASN A 111 12.95 -11.70 16.62
CA ASN A 111 12.76 -13.13 16.43
C ASN A 111 11.83 -13.42 15.24
N ASN A 112 10.71 -12.68 15.14
CA ASN A 112 9.80 -12.79 14.00
C ASN A 112 10.47 -12.42 12.66
N ALA A 113 11.28 -11.36 12.63
CA ALA A 113 12.03 -10.96 11.44
C ALA A 113 12.94 -12.09 10.95
N ASN A 114 13.67 -12.74 11.87
CA ASN A 114 14.53 -13.88 11.54
C ASN A 114 13.73 -15.09 11.02
N ALA A 115 12.58 -15.42 11.63
CA ALA A 115 11.69 -16.48 11.17
C ALA A 115 11.14 -16.19 9.75
N CYS A 116 10.83 -14.92 9.48
CA CYS A 116 10.39 -14.44 8.16
C CYS A 116 11.55 -14.28 7.14
N GLY A 117 12.76 -14.71 7.44
CA GLY A 117 13.89 -14.66 6.50
C GLY A 117 14.59 -13.29 6.40
N VAL A 118 14.23 -12.31 7.23
CA VAL A 118 14.92 -11.01 7.30
C VAL A 118 16.07 -11.12 8.29
N LYS A 119 17.23 -11.58 7.80
CA LYS A 119 18.40 -11.95 8.62
C LYS A 119 19.44 -10.83 8.80
N ASP A 120 19.22 -9.68 8.18
CA ASP A 120 20.14 -8.54 8.18
C ASP A 120 19.88 -7.54 9.31
N THR A 121 18.93 -7.84 10.21
CA THR A 121 18.61 -7.00 11.37
C THR A 121 19.55 -7.29 12.54
N PHE A 122 19.94 -6.23 13.28
CA PHE A 122 20.80 -6.32 14.46
C PHE A 122 20.53 -5.18 15.44
N PHE A 123 20.90 -5.39 16.71
CA PHE A 123 20.83 -4.35 17.72
C PHE A 123 22.04 -3.41 17.63
N ASP A 124 21.79 -2.08 17.62
CA ASP A 124 22.84 -1.06 17.50
C ASP A 124 22.48 0.19 18.32
N THR A 125 22.27 -0.01 19.60
CA THR A 125 21.77 1.01 20.53
C THR A 125 22.76 2.15 20.73
N GLU A 126 24.05 1.85 20.86
CA GLU A 126 25.07 2.86 21.11
C GLU A 126 25.26 3.79 19.89
N LYS A 127 25.26 3.24 18.68
CA LYS A 127 25.31 4.05 17.47
C LYS A 127 24.07 4.91 17.35
N PHE A 128 22.88 4.37 17.65
CA PHE A 128 21.63 5.13 17.65
C PHE A 128 21.69 6.33 18.60
N LYS A 129 22.14 6.14 19.86
CA LYS A 129 22.30 7.22 20.83
C LYS A 129 23.25 8.31 20.37
N ASN A 130 24.33 7.91 19.73
CA ASN A 130 25.31 8.87 19.19
C ASN A 130 24.74 9.68 18.01
N LEU A 131 23.93 9.05 17.14
CA LEU A 131 23.31 9.72 15.99
C LEU A 131 22.15 10.63 16.42
N TYR A 132 21.36 10.19 17.41
CA TYR A 132 20.12 10.83 17.82
C TYR A 132 20.04 11.07 19.34
N PRO A 133 20.96 11.89 19.91
CA PRO A 133 21.04 12.11 21.36
C PRO A 133 19.81 12.80 21.96
N PHE A 134 18.95 13.39 21.11
CA PHE A 134 17.69 14.02 21.48
C PHE A 134 16.51 13.02 21.54
N ILE A 135 16.70 11.77 21.09
CA ILE A 135 15.69 10.72 21.13
C ILE A 135 15.96 9.81 22.34
N ARG A 136 14.95 9.66 23.19
CA ARG A 136 14.98 8.73 24.30
C ARG A 136 14.90 7.30 23.78
N VAL A 137 15.87 6.48 24.16
CA VAL A 137 15.94 5.09 23.73
C VAL A 137 16.49 4.21 24.86
N LYS A 138 15.91 3.02 25.04
CA LYS A 138 16.46 1.97 25.85
C LYS A 138 17.23 0.96 25.01
N GLU A 139 16.61 0.43 23.99
CA GLU A 139 17.25 -0.40 22.95
C GLU A 139 16.82 0.02 21.54
N ALA A 140 17.72 -0.16 20.58
CA ALA A 140 17.47 0.10 19.17
C ALA A 140 17.91 -1.08 18.31
N MET A 141 17.01 -1.55 17.45
CA MET A 141 17.26 -2.56 16.42
C MET A 141 17.30 -1.89 15.05
N PHE A 142 18.34 -2.16 14.28
CA PHE A 142 18.52 -1.63 12.94
C PHE A 142 18.12 -2.63 11.85
N SER A 143 17.40 -2.18 10.84
CA SER A 143 17.00 -2.93 9.64
C SER A 143 17.55 -2.22 8.40
N PRO A 144 18.71 -2.65 7.87
CA PRO A 144 19.39 -1.96 6.76
C PRO A 144 18.68 -2.10 5.41
N SER A 145 17.89 -3.15 5.21
CA SER A 145 17.16 -3.39 3.95
C SER A 145 15.88 -2.56 3.79
N THR A 146 15.49 -1.80 4.80
CA THR A 146 14.40 -0.82 4.69
C THR A 146 14.87 0.42 3.92
N GLY A 147 14.00 0.99 3.08
CA GLY A 147 14.32 2.19 2.32
C GLY A 147 13.12 3.07 2.04
N ILE A 148 13.34 4.10 1.26
CA ILE A 148 12.33 5.03 0.75
C ILE A 148 12.44 5.17 -0.77
N ILE A 149 11.32 5.52 -1.40
CA ILE A 149 11.17 5.53 -2.86
C ILE A 149 10.41 6.79 -3.30
N ASP A 150 10.68 7.27 -4.51
CA ASP A 150 9.74 8.12 -5.24
C ASP A 150 8.59 7.25 -5.78
N SER A 151 7.51 7.17 -5.01
CA SER A 151 6.34 6.33 -5.33
C SER A 151 5.60 6.83 -6.57
N HIS A 152 5.64 8.14 -6.86
CA HIS A 152 5.02 8.73 -8.03
C HIS A 152 5.79 8.35 -9.30
N ARG A 153 7.11 8.49 -9.30
CA ARG A 153 7.94 8.08 -10.43
C ARG A 153 7.88 6.57 -10.66
N TYR A 154 7.81 5.78 -9.59
CA TYR A 154 7.60 4.34 -9.67
C TYR A 154 6.29 3.99 -10.39
N MET A 155 5.15 4.56 -9.95
CA MET A 155 3.85 4.33 -10.58
C MET A 155 3.82 4.85 -12.02
N GLN A 156 4.42 6.00 -12.29
CA GLN A 156 4.54 6.55 -13.64
C GLN A 156 5.28 5.57 -14.57
N THR A 157 6.38 4.98 -14.11
CA THR A 157 7.17 4.02 -14.89
C THR A 157 6.39 2.72 -15.14
N LEU A 158 5.65 2.22 -14.13
CA LEU A 158 4.76 1.07 -14.33
C LEU A 158 3.71 1.35 -15.41
N LYS A 159 3.11 2.55 -15.39
CA LYS A 159 2.14 2.99 -16.40
C LYS A 159 2.78 3.10 -17.80
N GLU A 160 3.95 3.73 -17.89
CA GLU A 160 4.69 3.89 -19.15
C GLU A 160 4.99 2.53 -19.79
N GLU A 161 5.50 1.55 -19.02
CA GLU A 161 5.77 0.21 -19.52
C GLU A 161 4.49 -0.55 -19.91
N PHE A 162 3.42 -0.39 -19.13
CA PHE A 162 2.11 -0.94 -19.48
C PHE A 162 1.61 -0.42 -20.83
N GLU A 163 1.68 0.91 -21.06
CA GLU A 163 1.28 1.54 -22.33
C GLU A 163 2.21 1.18 -23.50
N MET A 164 3.51 1.07 -23.26
CA MET A 164 4.49 0.59 -24.25
C MET A 164 4.20 -0.85 -24.71
N ASN A 165 3.63 -1.67 -23.86
CA ASN A 165 3.17 -3.02 -24.19
C ASN A 165 1.80 -3.05 -24.89
N GLY A 166 1.22 -1.88 -25.24
CA GLY A 166 -0.08 -1.77 -25.91
C GLY A 166 -1.28 -1.71 -24.97
N GLY A 167 -1.06 -1.56 -23.67
CA GLY A 167 -2.14 -1.40 -22.70
C GLY A 167 -2.81 -0.02 -22.76
N HIS A 168 -4.09 0.06 -22.37
CA HIS A 168 -4.87 1.29 -22.39
C HIS A 168 -5.39 1.67 -21.00
N LEU A 169 -5.16 2.91 -20.57
CA LEU A 169 -5.66 3.46 -19.31
C LEU A 169 -6.87 4.39 -19.57
N LEU A 170 -8.03 4.01 -19.05
CA LEU A 170 -9.26 4.80 -19.11
C LEU A 170 -9.50 5.50 -17.77
N LEU A 171 -9.22 6.79 -17.70
CA LEU A 171 -9.49 7.64 -16.54
C LEU A 171 -10.94 8.17 -16.56
N ASN A 172 -11.44 8.61 -15.39
CA ASN A 172 -12.81 9.13 -15.20
C ASN A 172 -13.91 8.11 -15.52
N ASN A 173 -13.62 6.84 -15.46
CA ASN A 173 -14.54 5.74 -15.70
C ASN A 173 -14.63 4.83 -14.47
N LEU A 174 -15.84 4.48 -14.09
CA LEU A 174 -16.11 3.60 -12.95
C LEU A 174 -16.88 2.36 -13.37
N VAL A 175 -16.69 1.29 -12.63
CA VAL A 175 -17.44 0.03 -12.76
C VAL A 175 -18.65 0.08 -11.85
N THR A 176 -19.82 -0.28 -12.36
CA THR A 176 -21.09 -0.27 -11.61
C THR A 176 -21.77 -1.62 -11.54
N GLU A 177 -21.57 -2.48 -12.55
CA GLU A 177 -22.15 -3.81 -12.61
C GLU A 177 -21.12 -4.80 -13.15
N VAL A 178 -21.20 -6.03 -12.67
CA VAL A 178 -20.39 -7.15 -13.13
C VAL A 178 -21.27 -8.39 -13.22
N ASP A 179 -21.26 -9.06 -14.37
CA ASP A 179 -21.99 -10.31 -14.60
C ASP A 179 -21.13 -11.32 -15.35
N PHE A 180 -21.40 -12.60 -15.14
CA PHE A 180 -20.73 -13.71 -15.85
C PHE A 180 -21.63 -14.22 -16.96
N LYS A 181 -21.23 -14.06 -18.22
CA LYS A 181 -22.05 -14.39 -19.37
C LYS A 181 -21.26 -14.87 -20.57
N GLY A 182 -21.65 -16.01 -21.10
CA GLY A 182 -21.07 -16.55 -22.34
C GLY A 182 -19.56 -16.80 -22.27
N GLY A 183 -19.04 -17.23 -21.11
CA GLY A 183 -17.60 -17.49 -20.94
C GLY A 183 -16.75 -16.24 -20.77
N CYS A 184 -17.37 -15.08 -20.56
CA CYS A 184 -16.70 -13.81 -20.24
C CYS A 184 -17.31 -13.19 -18.98
N VAL A 185 -16.59 -12.23 -18.41
CA VAL A 185 -17.12 -11.27 -17.45
C VAL A 185 -17.61 -10.06 -18.25
N GLU A 186 -18.88 -9.72 -18.16
CA GLU A 186 -19.46 -8.47 -18.65
C GLU A 186 -19.40 -7.43 -17.54
N THR A 187 -18.72 -6.33 -17.80
CA THR A 187 -18.49 -5.24 -16.83
C THR A 187 -19.11 -3.96 -17.39
N LEU A 188 -20.09 -3.39 -16.70
CA LEU A 188 -20.65 -2.09 -17.04
C LEU A 188 -19.71 -0.98 -16.56
N VAL A 189 -19.19 -0.24 -17.53
CA VAL A 189 -18.25 0.87 -17.32
C VAL A 189 -18.89 2.16 -17.79
N GLY A 190 -18.72 3.24 -17.03
CA GLY A 190 -19.26 4.53 -17.40
C GLY A 190 -18.59 5.71 -16.73
N ASP A 191 -18.86 6.90 -17.26
CA ASP A 191 -18.44 8.15 -16.62
C ASP A 191 -19.21 8.41 -15.31
N LYS A 192 -18.71 9.33 -14.47
CA LYS A 192 -19.35 9.68 -13.17
C LYS A 192 -20.81 10.17 -13.29
N ASN A 193 -21.24 10.58 -14.47
CA ASN A 193 -22.60 11.07 -14.74
C ASN A 193 -23.49 10.01 -15.41
N PHE A 194 -22.94 8.81 -15.67
CA PHE A 194 -23.61 7.70 -16.38
C PHE A 194 -24.17 8.08 -17.77
N LYS A 195 -23.60 9.11 -18.40
CA LYS A 195 -24.03 9.55 -19.73
C LYS A 195 -23.41 8.71 -20.85
N ASN A 196 -22.17 8.27 -20.64
CA ASN A 196 -21.42 7.46 -21.60
C ASN A 196 -21.14 6.12 -20.93
N GLN A 197 -21.98 5.13 -21.20
CA GLN A 197 -21.84 3.78 -20.67
C GLN A 197 -21.60 2.78 -21.81
N PHE A 198 -20.78 1.79 -21.52
CA PHE A 198 -20.49 0.67 -22.42
C PHE A 198 -20.21 -0.59 -21.60
N ILE A 199 -20.32 -1.76 -22.24
CA ILE A 199 -20.05 -3.05 -21.63
C ILE A 199 -18.67 -3.51 -22.10
N VAL A 200 -17.76 -3.73 -21.16
CA VAL A 200 -16.51 -4.42 -21.41
C VAL A 200 -16.71 -5.92 -21.20
N ARG A 201 -16.39 -6.71 -22.21
CA ARG A 201 -16.42 -8.18 -22.16
C ARG A 201 -14.98 -8.68 -22.13
N SER A 202 -14.65 -9.41 -21.08
CA SER A 202 -13.29 -9.91 -20.88
C SER A 202 -13.30 -11.32 -20.27
N PRO A 203 -12.46 -12.26 -20.73
CA PRO A 203 -12.30 -13.55 -20.05
C PRO A 203 -11.63 -13.41 -18.68
N ILE A 204 -10.89 -12.32 -18.45
CA ILE A 204 -10.16 -12.08 -17.19
C ILE A 204 -10.48 -10.68 -16.68
N VAL A 205 -10.94 -10.56 -15.44
CA VAL A 205 -11.12 -9.29 -14.72
C VAL A 205 -10.35 -9.35 -13.40
N ILE A 206 -9.59 -8.29 -13.10
CA ILE A 206 -8.79 -8.19 -11.88
C ILE A 206 -9.19 -6.92 -11.14
N ASN A 207 -9.82 -7.08 -9.98
CA ASN A 207 -10.25 -5.99 -9.12
C ASN A 207 -9.09 -5.54 -8.22
N CYS A 208 -8.47 -4.41 -8.53
CA CYS A 208 -7.43 -3.71 -7.78
C CYS A 208 -7.91 -2.32 -7.29
N SER A 209 -9.20 -2.14 -7.04
CA SER A 209 -9.83 -0.83 -6.77
C SER A 209 -9.64 -0.30 -5.33
N GLY A 210 -8.72 -0.89 -4.57
CA GLY A 210 -8.26 -0.36 -3.28
C GLY A 210 -9.38 -0.21 -2.25
N LEU A 211 -9.73 1.04 -1.88
CA LEU A 211 -10.80 1.31 -0.91
C LEU A 211 -12.18 0.82 -1.37
N ASN A 212 -12.42 0.73 -2.67
CA ASN A 212 -13.66 0.23 -3.25
C ASN A 212 -13.60 -1.26 -3.65
N ALA A 213 -12.51 -1.96 -3.35
CA ALA A 213 -12.35 -3.35 -3.76
C ALA A 213 -13.42 -4.29 -3.17
N PRO A 214 -13.86 -4.14 -1.91
CA PRO A 214 -14.99 -4.90 -1.38
C PRO A 214 -16.31 -4.63 -2.12
N ASP A 215 -16.60 -3.38 -2.47
CA ASP A 215 -17.84 -3.03 -3.17
C ASP A 215 -17.91 -3.71 -4.55
N ILE A 216 -16.80 -3.67 -5.30
CA ILE A 216 -16.70 -4.36 -6.61
C ILE A 216 -16.75 -5.89 -6.42
N HIS A 217 -16.11 -6.45 -5.39
CA HIS A 217 -16.19 -7.87 -5.07
C HIS A 217 -17.63 -8.32 -4.77
N ASN A 218 -18.37 -7.50 -4.03
CA ASN A 218 -19.74 -7.79 -3.64
C ASN A 218 -20.73 -7.83 -4.82
N LEU A 219 -20.37 -7.28 -6.00
CA LEU A 219 -21.16 -7.41 -7.21
C LEU A 219 -21.23 -8.85 -7.76
N ILE A 220 -20.27 -9.70 -7.38
CA ILE A 220 -20.13 -11.07 -7.94
C ILE A 220 -20.36 -12.19 -6.94
N VAL A 221 -20.67 -11.88 -5.69
CA VAL A 221 -20.89 -12.86 -4.62
C VAL A 221 -22.29 -12.75 -4.05
N SER A 222 -22.74 -13.80 -3.33
CA SER A 222 -24.00 -13.76 -2.60
C SER A 222 -23.92 -12.83 -1.38
N HIS A 223 -25.06 -12.43 -0.86
CA HIS A 223 -25.11 -11.55 0.32
C HIS A 223 -24.35 -12.13 1.53
N ASP A 224 -24.37 -13.44 1.71
CA ASP A 224 -23.71 -14.13 2.84
C ASP A 224 -22.18 -14.18 2.70
N GLU A 225 -21.67 -14.01 1.48
CA GLU A 225 -20.23 -13.95 1.16
C GLU A 225 -19.70 -12.51 1.07
N ALA A 226 -20.59 -11.51 1.23
CA ALA A 226 -20.24 -10.11 1.07
C ALA A 226 -19.23 -9.63 2.14
N LEU A 227 -18.25 -8.87 1.71
CA LEU A 227 -17.19 -8.32 2.55
C LEU A 227 -17.45 -6.84 2.85
N SER A 228 -17.09 -6.41 4.05
CA SER A 228 -17.25 -5.03 4.49
C SER A 228 -15.92 -4.34 4.68
N SER A 229 -15.85 -3.10 4.19
CA SER A 229 -14.68 -2.23 4.35
C SER A 229 -14.54 -1.75 5.81
N ARG A 230 -13.30 -1.61 6.26
CA ARG A 230 -12.92 -0.94 7.50
C ARG A 230 -11.89 0.14 7.17
N TYR A 231 -12.31 1.39 7.20
CA TYR A 231 -11.44 2.52 6.89
C TYR A 231 -10.66 2.96 8.12
N VAL A 232 -9.32 2.87 8.05
CA VAL A 232 -8.42 3.35 9.11
C VAL A 232 -7.63 4.52 8.55
N LYS A 233 -8.00 5.73 8.99
CA LYS A 233 -7.33 6.97 8.59
C LYS A 233 -6.06 7.18 9.40
N GLY A 234 -5.05 7.77 8.77
CA GLY A 234 -3.82 8.18 9.40
C GLY A 234 -3.35 9.52 8.89
N ASP A 235 -3.11 10.45 9.81
CA ASP A 235 -2.63 11.79 9.52
C ASP A 235 -1.11 11.84 9.60
N TYR A 236 -0.53 12.74 8.82
CA TYR A 236 0.90 13.02 8.76
C TYR A 236 1.16 14.50 9.03
N TYR A 237 2.25 14.76 9.74
CA TYR A 237 2.77 16.10 9.98
C TYR A 237 4.19 16.21 9.47
N SER A 238 4.51 17.31 8.81
CA SER A 238 5.89 17.67 8.45
C SER A 238 6.55 18.39 9.62
N TYR A 239 7.85 18.15 9.84
CA TYR A 239 8.64 18.79 10.88
C TYR A 239 9.65 19.74 10.27
N LEU A 240 9.64 21.01 10.67
CA LEU A 240 10.48 22.07 10.15
C LEU A 240 11.72 22.34 11.03
N GLY A 241 12.06 21.42 11.94
CA GLY A 241 13.25 21.48 12.77
C GLY A 241 14.54 21.28 11.98
N LYS A 242 15.67 21.54 12.64
CA LYS A 242 17.01 21.47 12.03
C LYS A 242 17.75 20.17 12.37
N GLU A 243 17.14 19.30 13.14
CA GLU A 243 17.73 18.03 13.56
C GLU A 243 17.93 17.12 12.33
N SER A 244 19.16 16.64 12.18
CA SER A 244 19.49 15.73 11.08
C SER A 244 18.95 14.34 11.38
N ILE A 245 18.04 13.86 10.55
CA ILE A 245 17.49 12.50 10.61
C ILE A 245 17.76 11.84 9.26
N GLU A 246 18.56 10.78 9.29
CA GLU A 246 19.00 10.07 8.08
C GLU A 246 18.33 8.70 7.92
N HIS A 247 17.72 8.18 8.99
CA HIS A 247 17.08 6.88 9.05
C HIS A 247 15.60 7.01 9.40
N LEU A 248 14.81 6.03 9.05
CA LEU A 248 13.46 5.89 9.60
C LEU A 248 13.56 5.48 11.07
N ILE A 249 12.72 6.04 11.94
CA ILE A 249 12.72 5.69 13.37
C ILE A 249 11.29 5.38 13.79
N TYR A 250 11.09 4.13 14.20
CA TYR A 250 9.79 3.60 14.57
C TYR A 250 9.80 3.20 16.06
N PRO A 251 8.96 3.82 16.90
CA PRO A 251 8.70 3.29 18.23
C PRO A 251 8.03 1.92 18.14
N ILE A 252 8.05 1.17 19.26
CA ILE A 252 7.33 -0.10 19.35
C ILE A 252 5.83 0.14 19.11
N PRO A 253 5.16 -0.68 18.27
CA PRO A 253 3.72 -0.57 18.07
C PRO A 253 2.92 -0.71 19.38
N GLU A 254 1.98 0.19 19.62
CA GLU A 254 0.98 0.06 20.68
C GLU A 254 -0.14 -0.90 20.26
N GLN A 255 -1.00 -1.33 21.22
CA GLN A 255 -2.05 -2.32 20.96
C GLN A 255 -3.06 -1.87 19.90
N ASP A 256 -3.34 -0.56 19.79
CA ASP A 256 -4.33 0.01 18.87
C ASP A 256 -3.72 0.82 17.72
N GLY A 257 -2.38 0.90 17.60
CA GLY A 257 -1.70 1.68 16.56
C GLY A 257 -0.24 1.28 16.38
N LEU A 258 0.36 1.77 15.28
CA LEU A 258 1.79 1.53 14.98
C LEU A 258 2.73 2.49 15.73
N GLY A 259 2.19 3.34 16.64
CA GLY A 259 2.91 4.50 17.18
C GLY A 259 3.10 5.59 16.10
N ILE A 260 3.55 6.77 16.52
CA ILE A 260 3.86 7.85 15.56
C ILE A 260 5.30 7.66 15.09
N HIS A 261 5.48 7.29 13.83
CA HIS A 261 6.79 7.06 13.24
C HIS A 261 7.49 8.37 12.85
N ILE A 262 8.81 8.38 12.83
CA ILE A 262 9.61 9.35 12.09
C ILE A 262 9.93 8.73 10.74
N THR A 263 9.53 9.41 9.67
CA THR A 263 9.88 9.09 8.29
C THR A 263 10.60 10.28 7.66
N ILE A 264 11.29 10.02 6.57
CA ILE A 264 11.96 11.03 5.77
C ILE A 264 11.61 10.79 4.30
N ASP A 265 11.50 11.84 3.52
CA ASP A 265 11.42 11.71 2.08
C ASP A 265 12.81 11.80 1.41
N LEU A 266 12.84 11.66 0.10
CA LEU A 266 14.10 11.72 -0.66
C LEU A 266 14.77 13.10 -0.60
N GLY A 267 14.01 14.16 -0.33
CA GLY A 267 14.52 15.51 -0.10
C GLY A 267 15.06 15.73 1.32
N GLY A 268 14.90 14.75 2.23
CA GLY A 268 15.32 14.84 3.63
C GLY A 268 14.28 15.51 4.55
N GLN A 269 13.08 15.82 4.05
CA GLN A 269 12.00 16.36 4.88
C GLN A 269 11.56 15.32 5.90
N VAL A 270 11.65 15.66 7.17
CA VAL A 270 11.17 14.83 8.28
C VAL A 270 9.65 14.91 8.37
N LYS A 271 9.01 13.75 8.48
CA LYS A 271 7.56 13.62 8.66
C LYS A 271 7.28 12.70 9.84
N PHE A 272 6.25 13.03 10.59
CA PHE A 272 5.71 12.18 11.66
C PHE A 272 4.40 11.56 11.21
N GLY A 273 4.17 10.31 11.57
CA GLY A 273 2.94 9.60 11.23
C GLY A 273 3.17 8.22 10.60
N PRO A 274 2.07 7.57 10.24
CA PRO A 274 0.69 8.05 10.41
C PRO A 274 0.15 7.84 11.82
N SER A 275 -0.89 8.61 12.20
CA SER A 275 -1.82 8.21 13.24
C SER A 275 -2.69 7.03 12.80
N ALA A 276 -3.57 6.53 13.66
CA ALA A 276 -4.50 5.46 13.29
C ALA A 276 -5.83 5.62 14.04
N TYR A 277 -6.90 5.90 13.31
CA TYR A 277 -8.26 5.97 13.85
C TYR A 277 -9.31 5.57 12.80
N LEU A 278 -10.45 5.08 13.28
CA LEU A 278 -11.54 4.64 12.41
C LEU A 278 -12.31 5.84 11.85
N VAL A 279 -12.70 5.73 10.57
CA VAL A 279 -13.60 6.66 9.91
C VAL A 279 -14.71 5.90 9.18
N ASN A 280 -15.88 6.51 9.06
CA ASN A 280 -17.03 5.89 8.43
C ASN A 280 -17.13 6.18 6.93
N GLN A 281 -16.35 7.12 6.43
CA GLN A 281 -16.34 7.52 5.02
C GLN A 281 -14.93 7.88 4.57
N ILE A 282 -14.71 7.87 3.26
CA ILE A 282 -13.45 8.29 2.65
C ILE A 282 -13.39 9.82 2.67
N ASP A 283 -12.63 10.35 3.62
CA ASP A 283 -12.35 11.78 3.77
C ASP A 283 -10.87 11.99 4.08
N TYR A 284 -10.20 12.79 3.27
CA TYR A 284 -8.78 13.11 3.41
C TYR A 284 -8.52 14.46 4.09
N GLY A 285 -9.54 15.13 4.59
CA GLY A 285 -9.39 16.36 5.40
C GLY A 285 -8.56 16.07 6.65
N LEU A 286 -7.65 16.98 7.00
CA LEU A 286 -6.90 16.91 8.27
C LEU A 286 -7.72 17.50 9.39
N ASP A 287 -7.75 16.83 10.54
CA ASP A 287 -8.37 17.33 11.76
C ASP A 287 -7.29 17.79 12.74
N GLU A 288 -7.16 19.10 12.91
CA GLU A 288 -6.19 19.68 13.84
C GLU A 288 -6.47 19.35 15.31
N SER A 289 -7.71 18.94 15.66
CA SER A 289 -8.05 18.52 17.03
C SER A 289 -7.25 17.30 17.49
N GLY A 290 -6.78 16.47 16.57
CA GLY A 290 -5.92 15.31 16.84
C GLY A 290 -4.46 15.65 17.19
N LYS A 291 -4.02 16.91 17.02
CA LYS A 291 -2.61 17.33 17.17
C LYS A 291 -2.04 17.03 18.56
N GLU A 292 -2.83 17.24 19.61
CA GLU A 292 -2.40 17.01 21.00
C GLU A 292 -2.10 15.51 21.26
N GLY A 293 -2.96 14.60 20.78
CA GLY A 293 -2.74 13.16 20.89
C GLY A 293 -1.50 12.73 20.10
N PHE A 294 -1.30 13.33 18.92
CA PHE A 294 -0.15 13.11 18.07
C PHE A 294 1.16 13.53 18.75
N LEU A 295 1.18 14.73 19.34
CA LEU A 295 2.31 15.25 20.12
C LEU A 295 2.62 14.39 21.35
N LYS A 296 1.60 13.89 22.03
CA LYS A 296 1.78 13.00 23.18
C LYS A 296 2.57 11.74 22.76
N GLY A 297 2.19 11.07 21.66
CA GLY A 297 2.90 9.90 21.16
C GLY A 297 4.34 10.19 20.76
N ILE A 298 4.61 11.35 20.14
CA ILE A 298 5.99 11.76 19.80
C ILE A 298 6.83 12.00 21.05
N ARG A 299 6.28 12.71 22.04
CA ARG A 299 7.02 13.06 23.27
C ARG A 299 7.42 11.87 24.15
N GLU A 300 6.85 10.72 23.95
CA GLU A 300 7.27 9.49 24.63
C GLU A 300 8.73 9.13 24.29
N TYR A 301 9.13 9.34 23.04
CA TYR A 301 10.50 9.06 22.59
C TYR A 301 11.29 10.33 22.22
N TRP A 302 10.62 11.45 21.94
CA TRP A 302 11.28 12.74 21.69
C TRP A 302 10.70 13.86 22.60
N PRO A 303 11.07 13.86 23.89
CA PRO A 303 10.48 14.81 24.88
C PRO A 303 10.69 16.28 24.56
N GLY A 304 11.81 16.63 23.94
CA GLY A 304 12.21 18.00 23.59
C GLY A 304 11.71 18.49 22.23
N LEU A 305 10.81 17.77 21.56
CA LEU A 305 10.27 18.21 20.25
C LEU A 305 9.58 19.57 20.38
N ASN A 306 9.98 20.52 19.52
CA ASN A 306 9.30 21.79 19.41
C ASN A 306 8.01 21.63 18.59
N SER A 307 6.86 21.73 19.27
CA SER A 307 5.54 21.57 18.66
C SER A 307 5.17 22.62 17.62
N ASP A 308 5.79 23.84 17.71
CA ASP A 308 5.50 24.92 16.77
C ASP A 308 6.06 24.66 15.37
N LEU A 309 7.05 23.77 15.28
CA LEU A 309 7.68 23.33 14.02
C LEU A 309 6.93 22.13 13.38
N LEU A 310 5.89 21.63 14.04
CA LEU A 310 5.07 20.51 13.51
C LEU A 310 3.87 21.09 12.75
N GLN A 311 3.84 20.88 11.44
CA GLN A 311 2.84 21.39 10.53
C GLN A 311 2.00 20.26 9.93
N PRO A 312 0.65 20.41 9.85
CA PRO A 312 -0.20 19.45 9.13
C PRO A 312 0.29 19.23 7.70
N SER A 313 0.26 17.98 7.20
CA SER A 313 0.75 17.65 5.87
C SER A 313 -0.34 16.99 5.02
N TYR A 314 -0.59 15.72 5.20
CA TYR A 314 -1.63 14.99 4.47
C TYR A 314 -2.19 13.84 5.32
N SER A 315 -3.29 13.25 4.85
CA SER A 315 -3.84 12.02 5.43
C SER A 315 -3.94 10.91 4.39
N GLY A 316 -3.90 9.67 4.85
CA GLY A 316 -4.15 8.47 4.08
C GLY A 316 -5.21 7.59 4.74
N ILE A 317 -5.85 6.71 3.97
CA ILE A 317 -6.84 5.75 4.49
C ILE A 317 -6.41 4.34 4.09
N ARG A 318 -6.32 3.44 5.08
CA ARG A 318 -5.97 2.04 4.85
C ARG A 318 -7.22 1.26 4.44
N PRO A 319 -7.18 0.51 3.31
CA PRO A 319 -8.30 -0.30 2.82
C PRO A 319 -8.35 -1.65 3.57
N LYS A 320 -8.70 -1.63 4.86
CA LYS A 320 -8.87 -2.87 5.63
C LYS A 320 -10.23 -3.51 5.37
N ILE A 321 -10.34 -4.79 5.67
CA ILE A 321 -11.58 -5.58 5.61
C ILE A 321 -11.91 -6.05 7.02
N ILE A 322 -13.19 -6.00 7.38
CA ILE A 322 -13.65 -6.50 8.68
C ILE A 322 -13.39 -8.02 8.75
N GLY A 323 -12.77 -8.47 9.85
CA GLY A 323 -12.48 -9.87 10.10
C GLY A 323 -11.18 -10.41 9.49
N PHE A 324 -10.42 -9.58 8.74
CA PHE A 324 -9.16 -10.00 8.12
C PHE A 324 -8.02 -9.03 8.42
N ASP A 325 -6.88 -9.57 8.84
CA ASP A 325 -5.64 -8.81 9.07
C ASP A 325 -4.61 -9.00 7.94
N ASP A 326 -4.76 -10.04 7.13
CA ASP A 326 -3.91 -10.33 5.97
C ASP A 326 -4.57 -9.87 4.67
N PHE A 327 -3.79 -9.79 3.58
CA PHE A 327 -4.34 -9.62 2.24
C PHE A 327 -5.27 -10.77 1.88
N GLN A 328 -6.35 -10.45 1.17
CA GLN A 328 -7.25 -11.44 0.61
C GLN A 328 -7.19 -11.35 -0.92
N ILE A 329 -6.74 -12.41 -1.57
CA ILE A 329 -6.72 -12.52 -3.03
C ILE A 329 -7.63 -13.69 -3.38
N ILE A 330 -8.82 -13.37 -3.89
CA ILE A 330 -9.90 -14.34 -4.13
C ILE A 330 -10.10 -14.48 -5.63
N LYS A 331 -9.92 -15.72 -6.15
CA LYS A 331 -10.23 -16.11 -7.54
C LYS A 331 -11.62 -16.71 -7.59
N LYS A 332 -12.46 -16.24 -8.49
CA LYS A 332 -13.75 -16.83 -8.85
C LYS A 332 -13.73 -17.18 -10.32
N GLU A 333 -14.15 -18.37 -10.65
CA GLU A 333 -14.23 -18.88 -12.02
C GLU A 333 -15.65 -19.36 -12.31
N ILE A 334 -16.22 -18.90 -13.42
CA ILE A 334 -17.54 -19.33 -13.90
C ILE A 334 -17.47 -19.52 -15.40
N ASN A 335 -17.70 -20.76 -15.86
CA ASN A 335 -17.68 -21.11 -17.29
C ASN A 335 -16.41 -20.68 -18.04
N GLY A 336 -15.24 -20.72 -17.37
CA GLY A 336 -13.96 -20.32 -17.92
C GLY A 336 -13.65 -18.81 -17.83
N ALA A 337 -14.61 -17.98 -17.40
CA ALA A 337 -14.36 -16.58 -17.12
C ALA A 337 -13.79 -16.42 -15.70
N LEU A 338 -12.73 -15.64 -15.56
CA LEU A 338 -11.96 -15.45 -14.33
C LEU A 338 -12.17 -14.06 -13.74
N PHE A 339 -12.47 -13.99 -12.45
CA PHE A 339 -12.50 -12.75 -11.69
C PHE A 339 -11.59 -12.88 -10.45
N VAL A 340 -10.59 -12.01 -10.34
CA VAL A 340 -9.69 -11.99 -9.19
C VAL A 340 -9.90 -10.69 -8.41
N SER A 341 -10.20 -10.81 -7.11
CA SER A 341 -10.30 -9.65 -6.21
C SER A 341 -9.06 -9.53 -5.34
N VAL A 342 -8.40 -8.37 -5.36
CA VAL A 342 -7.30 -7.99 -4.48
C VAL A 342 -7.86 -7.09 -3.37
N LEU A 343 -8.03 -7.65 -2.18
CA LEU A 343 -8.77 -7.06 -1.08
C LEU A 343 -7.88 -6.83 0.14
N GLY A 344 -8.17 -5.78 0.91
CA GLY A 344 -7.39 -5.45 2.11
C GLY A 344 -5.94 -5.08 1.81
N TYR A 345 -5.65 -4.62 0.60
CA TYR A 345 -4.29 -4.36 0.12
C TYR A 345 -3.76 -3.01 0.63
N GLU A 346 -3.47 -3.00 1.94
CA GLU A 346 -2.86 -1.90 2.68
C GLU A 346 -1.33 -2.02 2.75
N SER A 347 -0.68 -1.45 3.78
CA SER A 347 0.75 -1.71 4.04
C SER A 347 0.99 -3.21 4.29
N PRO A 348 1.98 -3.78 3.62
CA PRO A 348 3.08 -3.22 2.82
C PRO A 348 2.84 -3.15 1.30
N GLY A 349 1.63 -2.85 0.84
CA GLY A 349 1.21 -2.98 -0.55
C GLY A 349 2.14 -2.33 -1.59
N LEU A 350 2.70 -1.15 -1.30
CA LEU A 350 3.69 -0.50 -2.18
C LEU A 350 4.90 -1.42 -2.41
N SER A 351 5.51 -1.90 -1.34
CA SER A 351 6.69 -2.78 -1.40
C SER A 351 6.39 -4.15 -2.01
N ALA A 352 5.17 -4.64 -1.80
CA ALA A 352 4.71 -5.95 -2.26
C ALA A 352 4.15 -5.94 -3.69
N SER A 353 4.06 -4.78 -4.36
CA SER A 353 3.30 -4.63 -5.61
C SER A 353 3.79 -5.52 -6.77
N LEU A 354 5.10 -5.68 -6.94
CA LEU A 354 5.66 -6.58 -7.96
C LEU A 354 5.58 -8.07 -7.55
N GLY A 355 5.56 -8.36 -6.26
CA GLY A 355 5.25 -9.71 -5.75
C GLY A 355 3.77 -10.06 -5.99
N LEU A 356 2.87 -9.08 -5.81
CA LEU A 356 1.44 -9.23 -6.13
C LEU A 356 1.22 -9.54 -7.61
N SER A 357 1.83 -8.76 -8.51
CA SER A 357 1.64 -8.97 -9.96
C SER A 357 2.05 -10.37 -10.40
N ALA A 358 3.21 -10.84 -9.95
CA ALA A 358 3.68 -12.20 -10.21
C ALA A 358 2.79 -13.28 -9.56
N TYR A 359 2.24 -13.01 -8.38
CA TYR A 359 1.31 -13.93 -7.72
C TYR A 359 -0.01 -14.04 -8.46
N VAL A 360 -0.62 -12.91 -8.86
CA VAL A 360 -1.88 -12.87 -9.62
C VAL A 360 -1.70 -13.58 -10.96
N PHE A 361 -0.60 -13.34 -11.67
CA PHE A 361 -0.31 -14.02 -12.92
C PHE A 361 -0.25 -15.55 -12.76
N ARG A 362 0.44 -16.06 -11.74
CA ARG A 362 0.45 -17.52 -11.45
C ARG A 362 -0.95 -18.03 -11.12
N LEU A 363 -1.67 -17.33 -10.26
CA LEU A 363 -3.04 -17.72 -9.86
C LEU A 363 -4.03 -17.85 -11.03
N LEU A 364 -3.83 -17.10 -12.11
CA LEU A 364 -4.64 -17.17 -13.32
C LEU A 364 -4.29 -18.38 -14.20
N ASN A 365 -3.08 -18.93 -14.08
CA ASN A 365 -2.56 -20.02 -14.91
C ASN A 365 -2.53 -21.38 -14.17
N ASP A 366 -2.81 -21.37 -12.86
CA ASP A 366 -3.01 -22.58 -12.04
C ASP A 366 -4.50 -22.99 -12.05
#